data_b149fbb49e204f6d89eaccca82c41777
#
_entry.id   b149fbb49e204f6d89eaccca82c41777
#
_cell.length_a   1.000
_cell.length_b   1.000
_cell.length_c   1.000
_cell.angle_alpha   90.00
_cell.angle_beta   90.00
_cell.angle_gamma   90.00
#
_symmetry.space_group_name_H-M   'P 1'
#
loop_
_entity.id
_entity.type
_entity.pdbx_description
1 polymer ?
#
loop_
_entity_poly.entity_id
_entity_poly.type
_entity_poly.pdbx_seq_one_letter_code
_entity_poly.pdbx_strand_id
1 'polypeptide(L)'
;MSILKAFDEALVQVEMGKSSSGRGYKVESTGRTYPAYMDLDSWKAFKDSMIEEHRIQFDRGGGKELDEKDGRPPKMASYASSSQMIYKLSKHIRAFIFEKQLTTTVGGKANLDGYLESLQVRTYIEAKCREPYGHNAEQAIKRNYRKVYEYLQQKMPGVFGCTMEDIPEAPDAKRPRNEMMVTFSCRGNEIAAFDIKQMICHLLAVATDRLTHPDQKRVLFLYLLYNPTELHFEDGAQEEILGIYNETCQTAVAYDFRVMFGHIVDFVGSIKKFDATKEDIQHIKNSFDFVLCDQHTYKDYLVE
;
A
#
# COMPACT_ATOMS: atom_id res chain seq x y z
N MET A 1 7.55 24.83 6.73
CA MET A 1 8.04 23.43 6.89
C MET A 1 7.28 22.57 5.90
N SER A 2 7.87 21.50 5.30
CA SER A 2 7.06 20.62 4.44
C SER A 2 6.16 19.72 5.30
N ILE A 3 4.96 19.43 4.82
CA ILE A 3 3.97 18.58 5.50
C ILE A 3 4.56 17.23 5.89
N LEU A 4 5.31 16.60 4.98
CA LEU A 4 6.00 15.34 5.28
C LEU A 4 6.95 15.45 6.47
N LYS A 5 7.65 16.57 6.60
CA LYS A 5 8.57 16.80 7.70
C LYS A 5 7.80 17.02 9.01
N ALA A 6 6.71 17.78 8.97
CA ALA A 6 5.85 18.01 10.14
C ALA A 6 5.24 16.68 10.64
N PHE A 7 4.76 15.84 9.73
CA PHE A 7 4.23 14.51 10.04
C PHE A 7 5.29 13.60 10.67
N ASP A 8 6.48 13.53 10.06
CA ASP A 8 7.60 12.74 10.59
C ASP A 8 8.01 13.19 11.98
N GLU A 9 8.09 14.50 12.23
CA GLU A 9 8.45 15.07 13.55
C GLU A 9 7.40 14.77 14.62
N ALA A 10 6.11 14.90 14.28
CA ALA A 10 5.03 14.58 15.22
C ALA A 10 5.02 13.08 15.59
N LEU A 11 5.23 12.18 14.61
CA LEU A 11 5.35 10.75 14.87
C LEU A 11 6.55 10.41 15.75
N VAL A 12 7.70 11.05 15.51
CA VAL A 12 8.90 10.86 16.34
C VAL A 12 8.60 11.21 17.79
N GLN A 13 7.88 12.31 18.06
CA GLN A 13 7.51 12.71 19.42
C GLN A 13 6.64 11.67 20.12
N VAL A 14 5.69 11.05 19.41
CA VAL A 14 4.81 10.01 19.98
C VAL A 14 5.56 8.71 20.21
N GLU A 15 6.31 8.23 19.22
CA GLU A 15 6.96 6.92 19.23
C GLU A 15 8.19 6.85 20.13
N MET A 16 8.95 7.93 20.21
CA MET A 16 10.14 7.98 21.07
C MET A 16 9.83 8.32 22.53
N GLY A 17 8.63 8.81 22.79
CA GLY A 17 8.34 9.36 24.12
C GLY A 17 9.31 10.50 24.45
N LYS A 18 9.27 10.96 25.70
CA LYS A 18 10.13 12.07 26.17
C LYS A 18 11.59 11.68 26.45
N SER A 19 11.99 10.44 26.17
CA SER A 19 13.30 9.88 26.59
C SER A 19 14.30 9.67 25.45
N SER A 20 14.08 10.24 24.27
CA SER A 20 14.96 9.99 23.16
C SER A 20 16.29 10.74 23.25
N SER A 21 17.36 10.05 22.90
CA SER A 21 18.69 10.61 22.69
C SER A 21 18.75 11.62 21.52
N GLY A 22 17.66 11.87 20.83
CA GLY A 22 17.55 12.85 19.73
C GLY A 22 18.46 12.60 18.52
N ARG A 23 19.05 11.39 18.39
CA ARG A 23 20.15 11.18 17.45
C ARG A 23 19.73 10.65 16.07
N GLY A 24 18.58 10.01 15.92
CA GLY A 24 18.18 9.41 14.65
C GLY A 24 19.15 8.37 14.09
N TYR A 25 18.82 7.79 12.94
CA TYR A 25 19.65 6.78 12.28
C TYR A 25 20.84 7.43 11.58
N LYS A 26 22.06 7.01 11.90
CA LYS A 26 23.26 7.44 11.18
C LYS A 26 23.74 6.34 10.25
N VAL A 27 23.69 6.60 8.94
CA VAL A 27 24.18 5.67 7.91
C VAL A 27 25.70 5.69 7.90
N GLU A 28 26.34 4.54 8.12
CA GLU A 28 27.79 4.44 8.25
C GLU A 28 28.52 4.83 6.95
N SER A 29 28.00 4.38 5.79
CA SER A 29 28.64 4.60 4.49
C SER A 29 28.67 6.07 4.04
N THR A 30 27.73 6.89 4.50
CA THR A 30 27.59 8.30 4.08
C THR A 30 27.82 9.29 5.22
N GLY A 31 27.81 8.82 6.47
CA GLY A 31 27.84 9.66 7.68
C GLY A 31 26.58 10.51 7.89
N ARG A 32 25.56 10.39 7.01
CA ARG A 32 24.32 11.18 7.07
C ARG A 32 23.40 10.68 8.18
N THR A 33 22.80 11.61 8.93
CA THR A 33 21.83 11.31 9.97
C THR A 33 20.40 11.57 9.48
N TYR A 34 19.48 10.67 9.84
CA TYR A 34 18.05 10.70 9.49
C TYR A 34 17.22 10.80 10.79
N PRO A 35 16.75 11.99 11.18
CA PRO A 35 16.09 12.19 12.47
C PRO A 35 14.77 11.44 12.65
N ALA A 36 14.03 11.22 11.56
CA ALA A 36 12.74 10.52 11.57
C ALA A 36 12.87 8.99 11.67
N TYR A 37 14.07 8.49 11.94
CA TYR A 37 14.37 7.06 12.05
C TYR A 37 14.88 6.71 13.45
N MET A 38 14.66 5.48 13.88
CA MET A 38 15.30 4.91 15.05
C MET A 38 16.82 5.14 14.97
N ASP A 39 17.48 5.41 16.07
CA ASP A 39 18.93 5.32 16.10
C ASP A 39 19.39 3.87 15.87
N LEU A 40 20.69 3.69 15.59
CA LEU A 40 21.23 2.39 15.22
C LEU A 40 21.03 1.32 16.31
N ASP A 41 21.18 1.69 17.58
CA ASP A 41 21.03 0.75 18.69
C ASP A 41 19.57 0.35 18.89
N SER A 42 18.67 1.32 18.83
CA SER A 42 17.22 1.10 18.87
C SER A 42 16.75 0.24 17.69
N TRP A 43 17.29 0.49 16.51
CA TRP A 43 16.98 -0.32 15.32
C TRP A 43 17.47 -1.76 15.45
N LYS A 44 18.70 -1.97 15.92
CA LYS A 44 19.23 -3.32 16.17
C LYS A 44 18.38 -4.06 17.19
N ALA A 45 18.07 -3.41 18.31
CA ALA A 45 17.21 -4.01 19.34
C ALA A 45 15.82 -4.37 18.79
N PHE A 46 15.22 -3.49 17.99
CA PHE A 46 13.93 -3.77 17.34
C PHE A 46 14.04 -4.96 16.39
N LYS A 47 15.04 -4.97 15.48
CA LYS A 47 15.27 -6.05 14.51
C LYS A 47 15.54 -7.39 15.23
N ASP A 48 16.32 -7.39 16.30
CA ASP A 48 16.61 -8.59 17.09
C ASP A 48 15.40 -9.10 17.87
N SER A 49 14.46 -8.21 18.24
CA SER A 49 13.20 -8.57 18.89
C SER A 49 12.16 -9.16 17.93
N MET A 50 12.38 -9.07 16.62
CA MET A 50 11.47 -9.64 15.64
C MET A 50 11.48 -11.18 15.68
N ILE A 51 10.30 -11.77 15.54
CA ILE A 51 10.16 -13.22 15.33
C ILE A 51 10.92 -13.58 14.06
N GLU A 52 11.76 -14.62 14.12
CA GLU A 52 12.64 -14.96 13.00
C GLU A 52 11.89 -15.27 11.70
N GLU A 53 10.77 -15.97 11.80
CA GLU A 53 9.90 -16.24 10.63
C GLU A 53 9.42 -14.95 9.96
N HIS A 54 9.01 -13.94 10.73
CA HIS A 54 8.58 -12.65 10.21
C HIS A 54 9.75 -11.89 9.56
N ARG A 55 10.93 -11.94 10.16
CA ARG A 55 12.14 -11.35 9.59
C ARG A 55 12.45 -11.95 8.21
N ILE A 56 12.38 -13.28 8.09
CA ILE A 56 12.54 -13.97 6.81
C ILE A 56 11.50 -13.51 5.76
N GLN A 57 10.26 -13.25 6.17
CA GLN A 57 9.22 -12.77 5.27
C GLN A 57 9.56 -11.37 4.72
N PHE A 58 10.00 -10.43 5.58
CA PHE A 58 10.46 -9.11 5.16
C PHE A 58 11.71 -9.16 4.27
N ASP A 59 12.68 -10.03 4.56
CA ASP A 59 13.88 -10.20 3.74
C ASP A 59 13.56 -10.74 2.34
N ARG A 60 12.52 -11.57 2.21
CA ARG A 60 12.03 -12.10 0.92
C ARG A 60 11.11 -11.14 0.19
N GLY A 61 10.56 -10.18 0.89
CA GLY A 61 9.71 -9.11 0.32
C GLY A 61 10.45 -8.28 -0.72
N GLY A 62 9.71 -7.64 -1.59
CA GLY A 62 10.29 -6.87 -2.71
C GLY A 62 10.99 -5.58 -2.28
N GLY A 63 10.70 -5.07 -1.09
CA GLY A 63 11.10 -3.74 -0.62
C GLY A 63 12.45 -3.65 0.06
N LYS A 64 13.04 -4.77 0.52
CA LYS A 64 14.24 -4.80 1.37
C LYS A 64 14.08 -3.89 2.60
N GLU A 65 13.03 -4.13 3.36
CA GLU A 65 12.58 -3.29 4.45
C GLU A 65 13.58 -3.23 5.62
N LEU A 66 14.39 -4.30 5.79
CA LEU A 66 15.25 -4.49 6.97
C LEU A 66 16.71 -4.05 6.78
N ASP A 67 17.12 -3.71 5.57
CA ASP A 67 18.52 -3.42 5.26
C ASP A 67 18.75 -2.01 4.74
N GLU A 68 19.94 -1.46 5.02
CA GLU A 68 20.40 -0.23 4.38
C GLU A 68 20.48 -0.43 2.86
N LYS A 69 20.02 0.56 2.12
CA LYS A 69 20.08 0.55 0.67
C LYS A 69 20.44 1.92 0.11
N ASP A 70 21.41 1.93 -0.79
CA ASP A 70 21.83 3.14 -1.53
C ASP A 70 22.15 4.33 -0.58
N GLY A 71 22.81 4.07 0.57
CA GLY A 71 23.15 5.08 1.56
C GLY A 71 21.93 5.64 2.32
N ARG A 72 20.84 4.89 2.40
CA ARG A 72 19.64 5.20 3.17
C ARG A 72 19.40 4.16 4.26
N PRO A 73 18.81 4.56 5.39
CA PRO A 73 18.42 3.63 6.45
C PRO A 73 17.45 2.56 5.94
N PRO A 74 17.33 1.42 6.66
CA PRO A 74 16.25 0.47 6.45
C PRO A 74 14.91 1.18 6.51
N LYS A 75 14.00 0.90 5.58
CA LYS A 75 12.70 1.59 5.55
C LYS A 75 11.89 1.35 6.83
N MET A 76 11.96 0.13 7.36
CA MET A 76 11.25 -0.24 8.58
C MET A 76 11.85 0.38 9.85
N ALA A 77 13.03 0.99 9.77
CA ALA A 77 13.59 1.79 10.86
C ALA A 77 12.93 3.19 10.96
N SER A 78 12.19 3.64 9.93
CA SER A 78 11.41 4.88 9.99
C SER A 78 10.22 4.73 10.92
N TYR A 79 9.98 5.70 11.79
CA TYR A 79 8.77 5.75 12.61
C TYR A 79 7.49 5.89 11.76
N ALA A 80 7.59 6.48 10.58
CA ALA A 80 6.50 6.64 9.61
C ALA A 80 6.42 5.50 8.57
N SER A 81 6.97 4.32 8.88
CA SER A 81 6.92 3.15 7.98
C SER A 81 5.61 2.40 8.10
N SER A 82 4.92 2.20 6.98
CA SER A 82 3.74 1.33 6.89
C SER A 82 4.08 -0.12 7.28
N SER A 83 5.23 -0.63 6.86
CA SER A 83 5.71 -1.97 7.23
C SER A 83 5.99 -2.09 8.74
N GLN A 84 6.51 -1.03 9.39
CA GLN A 84 6.67 -1.01 10.85
C GLN A 84 5.32 -1.00 11.56
N MET A 85 4.39 -0.18 11.08
CA MET A 85 3.04 -0.07 11.64
C MET A 85 2.33 -1.42 11.60
N ILE A 86 2.25 -2.05 10.43
CA ILE A 86 1.56 -3.34 10.30
C ILE A 86 2.24 -4.44 11.13
N TYR A 87 3.58 -4.43 11.21
CA TYR A 87 4.31 -5.36 12.07
C TYR A 87 3.93 -5.19 13.55
N LYS A 88 3.96 -3.96 14.07
CA LYS A 88 3.58 -3.69 15.48
C LYS A 88 2.16 -4.14 15.79
N LEU A 89 1.22 -3.93 14.87
CA LEU A 89 -0.18 -4.30 15.03
C LEU A 89 -0.44 -5.80 14.93
N SER A 90 0.35 -6.53 14.13
CA SER A 90 0.01 -7.90 13.70
C SER A 90 0.99 -8.99 14.14
N LYS A 91 2.16 -8.65 14.73
CA LYS A 91 3.20 -9.63 15.11
C LYS A 91 2.75 -10.74 16.06
N HIS A 92 1.64 -10.54 16.76
CA HIS A 92 1.08 -11.54 17.70
C HIS A 92 -0.07 -12.35 17.09
N ILE A 93 -0.45 -12.08 15.85
CA ILE A 93 -1.53 -12.79 15.17
C ILE A 93 -0.96 -14.05 14.55
N ARG A 94 -1.51 -15.20 14.95
CA ARG A 94 -1.10 -16.49 14.42
C ARG A 94 -1.33 -16.58 12.93
N ALA A 95 -0.37 -17.18 12.22
CA ALA A 95 -0.43 -17.39 10.77
C ALA A 95 -0.53 -16.11 9.92
N PHE A 96 -0.24 -14.93 10.51
CA PHE A 96 -0.13 -13.69 9.75
C PHE A 96 1.10 -13.74 8.83
N ILE A 97 0.93 -13.37 7.57
CA ILE A 97 1.99 -13.33 6.57
C ILE A 97 2.26 -11.86 6.22
N PHE A 98 3.49 -11.42 6.46
CA PHE A 98 3.98 -10.10 6.04
C PHE A 98 4.52 -10.16 4.61
N GLU A 99 4.48 -9.06 3.88
CA GLU A 99 5.03 -8.92 2.53
C GLU A 99 4.52 -10.01 1.56
N LYS A 100 3.20 -10.28 1.59
CA LYS A 100 2.59 -11.29 0.72
C LYS A 100 2.72 -10.89 -0.74
N GLN A 101 3.49 -11.67 -1.49
CA GLN A 101 3.68 -11.44 -2.91
C GLN A 101 2.67 -12.20 -3.76
N LEU A 102 1.94 -11.51 -4.61
CA LEU A 102 1.01 -12.06 -5.59
C LEU A 102 1.41 -11.64 -7.01
N THR A 103 1.08 -12.47 -7.99
CA THR A 103 1.29 -12.16 -9.42
C THR A 103 0.04 -11.56 -10.04
N THR A 104 0.20 -10.69 -11.05
CA THR A 104 -0.89 -10.16 -11.83
C THR A 104 -0.94 -10.81 -13.21
N THR A 105 -2.13 -10.91 -13.81
CA THR A 105 -2.31 -11.44 -15.18
C THR A 105 -1.70 -10.56 -16.25
N VAL A 106 -1.48 -9.28 -15.98
CA VAL A 106 -0.85 -8.34 -16.90
C VAL A 106 0.68 -8.31 -16.82
N GLY A 107 1.25 -9.17 -15.97
CA GLY A 107 2.68 -9.21 -15.69
C GLY A 107 3.09 -8.25 -14.57
N GLY A 108 3.98 -8.70 -13.73
CA GLY A 108 4.40 -8.01 -12.51
C GLY A 108 3.91 -8.70 -11.25
N LYS A 109 4.33 -8.14 -10.13
CA LYS A 109 4.01 -8.65 -8.80
C LYS A 109 3.43 -7.50 -7.98
N ALA A 110 2.45 -7.81 -7.15
CA ALA A 110 1.96 -6.96 -6.08
C ALA A 110 2.50 -7.50 -4.75
N ASN A 111 3.05 -6.62 -3.94
CA ASN A 111 3.44 -6.94 -2.56
C ASN A 111 2.41 -6.29 -1.65
N LEU A 112 1.66 -7.10 -0.94
CA LEU A 112 0.72 -6.66 0.08
C LEU A 112 1.45 -6.62 1.41
N ASP A 113 1.25 -5.58 2.19
CA ASP A 113 1.90 -5.44 3.50
C ASP A 113 1.53 -6.57 4.47
N GLY A 114 0.31 -7.13 4.33
CA GLY A 114 -0.15 -8.24 5.15
C GLY A 114 -1.16 -9.17 4.47
N TYR A 115 -1.22 -10.40 4.98
CA TYR A 115 -2.19 -11.40 4.59
C TYR A 115 -2.53 -12.31 5.77
N LEU A 116 -3.81 -12.59 5.93
CA LEU A 116 -4.31 -13.55 6.90
C LEU A 116 -5.36 -14.43 6.25
N GLU A 117 -5.31 -15.73 6.51
CA GLU A 117 -6.29 -16.67 6.01
C GLU A 117 -6.91 -17.47 7.15
N SER A 118 -8.23 -17.42 7.25
CA SER A 118 -9.03 -18.25 8.13
C SER A 118 -9.81 -19.33 7.36
N LEU A 119 -10.65 -20.08 8.04
CA LEU A 119 -11.52 -21.06 7.38
C LEU A 119 -12.54 -20.41 6.43
N GLN A 120 -12.96 -19.17 6.71
CA GLN A 120 -14.06 -18.51 6.00
C GLN A 120 -13.63 -17.27 5.22
N VAL A 121 -12.47 -16.66 5.53
CA VAL A 121 -12.06 -15.37 4.98
C VAL A 121 -10.60 -15.39 4.57
N ARG A 122 -10.30 -14.79 3.42
CA ARG A 122 -8.94 -14.36 3.04
C ARG A 122 -8.86 -12.85 3.16
N THR A 123 -8.03 -12.39 4.06
CA THR A 123 -7.82 -10.96 4.32
C THR A 123 -6.51 -10.51 3.68
N TYR A 124 -6.61 -9.55 2.77
CA TYR A 124 -5.49 -8.90 2.10
C TYR A 124 -5.36 -7.48 2.66
N ILE A 125 -4.14 -7.07 3.01
CA ILE A 125 -3.94 -5.83 3.76
C ILE A 125 -2.91 -4.98 3.05
N GLU A 126 -3.27 -3.71 2.82
CA GLU A 126 -2.38 -2.65 2.39
C GLU A 126 -2.35 -1.56 3.46
N ALA A 127 -1.17 -1.17 3.90
CA ALA A 127 -0.98 -0.19 4.96
C ALA A 127 -0.32 1.08 4.40
N LYS A 128 -0.78 2.24 4.85
CA LYS A 128 -0.23 3.56 4.53
C LYS A 128 -0.06 4.37 5.79
N CYS A 129 1.14 4.87 6.02
CA CYS A 129 1.43 5.73 7.15
C CYS A 129 1.61 7.19 6.70
N ARG A 130 2.70 7.51 6.03
CA ARG A 130 3.02 8.88 5.57
C ARG A 130 2.79 9.08 4.07
N GLU A 131 2.59 8.02 3.33
CA GLU A 131 2.50 8.05 1.88
C GLU A 131 1.43 9.02 1.36
N PRO A 132 0.24 9.15 1.98
CA PRO A 132 -0.78 10.09 1.52
C PRO A 132 -0.32 11.54 1.47
N TYR A 133 0.65 11.90 2.31
CA TYR A 133 1.15 13.29 2.42
C TYR A 133 2.24 13.63 1.40
N GLY A 134 2.63 12.70 0.54
CA GLY A 134 3.68 12.88 -0.46
C GLY A 134 3.35 12.36 -1.84
N HIS A 135 2.09 12.03 -2.12
CA HIS A 135 1.67 11.59 -3.43
C HIS A 135 1.66 12.73 -4.44
N ASN A 136 1.99 12.37 -5.69
CA ASN A 136 1.81 13.23 -6.85
C ASN A 136 0.61 12.71 -7.64
N ALA A 137 -0.16 13.62 -8.23
CA ALA A 137 -1.27 13.29 -9.11
C ALA A 137 -0.80 12.48 -10.34
N GLU A 138 0.36 12.85 -10.89
CA GLU A 138 0.97 12.14 -12.00
C GLU A 138 1.87 11.00 -11.50
N GLN A 139 1.67 9.80 -12.04
CA GLN A 139 2.41 8.62 -11.65
C GLN A 139 2.93 7.86 -12.87
N ALA A 140 4.21 7.48 -12.84
CA ALA A 140 4.79 6.60 -13.85
C ALA A 140 4.30 5.16 -13.64
N ILE A 141 3.74 4.55 -14.70
CA ILE A 141 3.11 3.23 -14.66
C ILE A 141 3.59 2.39 -15.85
N LYS A 142 3.77 1.10 -15.65
CA LYS A 142 4.13 0.19 -16.74
C LYS A 142 3.01 0.11 -17.79
N ARG A 143 3.37 0.12 -19.06
CA ARG A 143 2.41 0.12 -20.19
C ARG A 143 1.50 -1.12 -20.25
N ASN A 144 1.90 -2.23 -19.63
CA ASN A 144 1.07 -3.43 -19.57
C ASN A 144 -0.24 -3.24 -18.77
N TYR A 145 -0.34 -2.19 -17.95
CA TYR A 145 -1.57 -1.83 -17.23
C TYR A 145 -2.54 -0.99 -18.07
N ARG A 146 -2.14 -0.46 -19.25
CA ARG A 146 -2.99 0.42 -20.09
C ARG A 146 -4.38 -0.17 -20.31
N LYS A 147 -4.47 -1.44 -20.75
CA LYS A 147 -5.75 -2.10 -21.02
C LYS A 147 -6.67 -2.20 -19.79
N VAL A 148 -6.10 -2.34 -18.61
CA VAL A 148 -6.87 -2.36 -17.35
C VAL A 148 -7.51 -1.01 -17.10
N TYR A 149 -6.74 0.07 -17.25
CA TYR A 149 -7.24 1.43 -17.03
C TYR A 149 -8.29 1.84 -18.04
N GLU A 150 -8.05 1.55 -19.32
CA GLU A 150 -9.05 1.76 -20.40
C GLU A 150 -10.35 1.00 -20.12
N TYR A 151 -10.24 -0.26 -19.69
CA TYR A 151 -11.39 -1.08 -19.34
C TYR A 151 -12.16 -0.51 -18.14
N LEU A 152 -11.48 -0.13 -17.07
CA LEU A 152 -12.11 0.46 -15.89
C LEU A 152 -12.78 1.80 -16.22
N GLN A 153 -12.16 2.65 -17.03
CA GLN A 153 -12.74 3.91 -17.46
C GLN A 153 -14.02 3.70 -18.26
N GLN A 154 -14.07 2.65 -19.10
CA GLN A 154 -15.29 2.27 -19.83
C GLN A 154 -16.39 1.72 -18.92
N LYS A 155 -16.02 0.95 -17.88
CA LYS A 155 -16.97 0.26 -17.00
C LYS A 155 -17.46 1.10 -15.84
N MET A 156 -16.72 2.12 -15.43
CA MET A 156 -17.03 3.01 -14.32
C MET A 156 -17.07 4.48 -14.76
N PRO A 157 -17.89 4.82 -15.78
CA PRO A 157 -17.94 6.19 -16.28
C PRO A 157 -18.44 7.13 -15.18
N GLY A 158 -17.79 8.30 -15.07
CA GLY A 158 -18.10 9.30 -14.06
C GLY A 158 -17.59 8.99 -12.65
N VAL A 159 -17.07 7.79 -12.39
CA VAL A 159 -16.41 7.45 -11.11
C VAL A 159 -14.89 7.37 -11.31
N PHE A 160 -14.44 6.53 -12.20
CA PHE A 160 -13.02 6.34 -12.51
C PHE A 160 -12.65 7.04 -13.82
N GLY A 161 -11.63 7.88 -13.78
CA GLY A 161 -11.03 8.51 -14.94
C GLY A 161 -9.51 8.42 -14.89
N CYS A 162 -8.88 8.38 -16.06
CA CYS A 162 -7.44 8.53 -16.18
C CYS A 162 -7.05 9.13 -17.53
N THR A 163 -6.03 9.96 -17.53
CA THR A 163 -5.30 10.38 -18.72
C THR A 163 -3.98 9.63 -18.79
N MET A 164 -3.59 9.19 -19.98
CA MET A 164 -2.40 8.36 -20.17
C MET A 164 -1.54 8.95 -21.27
N GLU A 165 -0.31 9.32 -20.93
CA GLU A 165 0.65 9.90 -21.85
C GLU A 165 1.90 9.02 -21.95
N ASP A 166 2.38 8.81 -23.17
CA ASP A 166 3.62 8.07 -23.37
C ASP A 166 4.81 8.95 -22.97
N ILE A 167 5.68 8.40 -22.12
CA ILE A 167 6.89 9.11 -21.72
C ILE A 167 7.87 9.05 -22.90
N PRO A 168 8.37 10.21 -23.38
CA PRO A 168 9.35 10.23 -24.46
C PRO A 168 10.60 9.39 -24.14
N GLU A 169 11.09 8.66 -25.12
CA GLU A 169 12.35 7.95 -24.98
C GLU A 169 13.51 8.93 -24.99
N ALA A 170 14.50 8.70 -24.11
CA ALA A 170 15.75 9.43 -24.20
C ALA A 170 16.45 9.05 -25.53
N PRO A 171 17.08 10.02 -26.25
CA PRO A 171 17.69 9.77 -27.56
C PRO A 171 18.76 8.66 -27.57
N ASP A 172 19.37 8.38 -26.42
CA ASP A 172 20.42 7.40 -26.20
C ASP A 172 19.98 6.18 -25.38
N ALA A 173 18.67 5.98 -25.24
CA ALA A 173 18.12 4.88 -24.46
C ALA A 173 18.48 3.52 -25.08
N LYS A 174 19.22 2.68 -24.37
CA LYS A 174 19.58 1.32 -24.78
C LYS A 174 18.41 0.35 -24.83
N ARG A 175 17.26 0.70 -24.25
CA ARG A 175 16.02 -0.09 -24.22
C ARG A 175 14.81 0.85 -24.23
N PRO A 176 13.72 0.45 -24.93
CA PRO A 176 12.46 1.20 -24.89
C PRO A 176 11.96 1.37 -23.46
N ARG A 177 11.50 2.57 -23.12
CA ARG A 177 10.89 2.83 -21.82
C ARG A 177 9.52 2.15 -21.77
N ASN A 178 9.36 1.21 -20.87
CA ASN A 178 8.11 0.46 -20.69
C ASN A 178 7.18 1.13 -19.67
N GLU A 179 7.16 2.46 -19.67
CA GLU A 179 6.35 3.26 -18.74
C GLU A 179 5.58 4.34 -19.48
N MET A 180 4.48 4.75 -18.92
CA MET A 180 3.65 5.88 -19.32
C MET A 180 3.34 6.73 -18.09
N MET A 181 3.10 8.03 -18.27
CA MET A 181 2.55 8.88 -17.20
C MET A 181 1.05 8.71 -17.17
N VAL A 182 0.49 8.64 -15.96
CA VAL A 182 -0.96 8.54 -15.76
C VAL A 182 -1.38 9.49 -14.65
N THR A 183 -2.39 10.29 -14.94
CA THR A 183 -3.10 11.13 -13.97
C THR A 183 -4.47 10.53 -13.73
N PHE A 184 -4.78 10.22 -12.47
CA PHE A 184 -6.07 9.64 -12.09
C PHE A 184 -7.06 10.71 -11.66
N SER A 185 -8.33 10.46 -11.92
CA SER A 185 -9.43 11.27 -11.40
C SER A 185 -10.55 10.40 -10.84
N CYS A 186 -11.24 10.94 -9.83
CA CYS A 186 -12.44 10.36 -9.26
C CYS A 186 -13.57 11.37 -9.34
N ARG A 187 -14.68 10.98 -9.94
CA ARG A 187 -15.84 11.86 -10.15
C ARG A 187 -15.47 13.21 -10.80
N GLY A 188 -14.51 13.17 -11.72
CA GLY A 188 -14.02 14.34 -12.45
C GLY A 188 -12.95 15.17 -11.74
N ASN A 189 -12.63 14.87 -10.48
CA ASN A 189 -11.58 15.56 -9.72
C ASN A 189 -10.27 14.78 -9.81
N GLU A 190 -9.18 15.49 -10.09
CA GLU A 190 -7.83 14.93 -10.06
C GLU A 190 -7.47 14.52 -8.63
N ILE A 191 -6.83 13.35 -8.48
CA ILE A 191 -6.54 12.75 -7.18
C ILE A 191 -5.04 12.60 -6.98
N ALA A 192 -4.53 13.25 -5.94
CA ALA A 192 -3.14 13.15 -5.52
C ALA A 192 -2.96 12.36 -4.22
N ALA A 193 -3.88 12.48 -3.27
CA ALA A 193 -3.70 11.94 -1.92
C ALA A 193 -3.88 10.41 -1.81
N PHE A 194 -4.53 9.75 -2.76
CA PHE A 194 -4.81 8.32 -2.73
C PHE A 194 -4.02 7.56 -3.80
N ASP A 195 -3.29 6.50 -3.42
CA ASP A 195 -2.52 5.67 -4.35
C ASP A 195 -3.40 4.68 -5.13
N ILE A 196 -4.18 5.20 -6.08
CA ILE A 196 -5.07 4.38 -6.93
C ILE A 196 -4.29 3.41 -7.82
N LYS A 197 -3.08 3.78 -8.27
CA LYS A 197 -2.20 2.89 -9.03
C LYS A 197 -1.90 1.61 -8.27
N GLN A 198 -1.47 1.73 -7.03
CA GLN A 198 -1.13 0.58 -6.20
C GLN A 198 -2.38 -0.23 -5.88
N MET A 199 -3.49 0.43 -5.58
CA MET A 199 -4.77 -0.23 -5.33
C MET A 199 -5.20 -1.09 -6.52
N ILE A 200 -5.19 -0.56 -7.74
CA ILE A 200 -5.56 -1.35 -8.94
C ILE A 200 -4.60 -2.53 -9.14
N CYS A 201 -3.30 -2.33 -8.90
CA CYS A 201 -2.32 -3.42 -8.97
C CYS A 201 -2.65 -4.54 -7.98
N HIS A 202 -3.00 -4.17 -6.74
CA HIS A 202 -3.35 -5.14 -5.69
C HIS A 202 -4.67 -5.85 -6.00
N LEU A 203 -5.71 -5.14 -6.41
CA LEU A 203 -6.99 -5.74 -6.80
C LEU A 203 -6.84 -6.71 -7.99
N LEU A 204 -6.00 -6.38 -8.98
CA LEU A 204 -5.65 -7.29 -10.07
C LEU A 204 -4.97 -8.56 -9.57
N ALA A 205 -4.04 -8.42 -8.63
CA ALA A 205 -3.33 -9.55 -8.07
C ALA A 205 -4.24 -10.45 -7.23
N VAL A 206 -5.12 -9.86 -6.43
CA VAL A 206 -6.14 -10.58 -5.65
C VAL A 206 -7.12 -11.31 -6.59
N ALA A 207 -7.63 -10.65 -7.62
CA ALA A 207 -8.51 -11.28 -8.61
C ALA A 207 -7.80 -12.44 -9.33
N THR A 208 -6.53 -12.28 -9.68
CA THR A 208 -5.71 -13.34 -10.30
C THR A 208 -5.53 -14.53 -9.37
N ASP A 209 -5.20 -14.28 -8.11
CA ASP A 209 -5.03 -15.31 -7.08
C ASP A 209 -6.34 -16.09 -6.86
N ARG A 210 -7.45 -15.37 -6.73
CA ARG A 210 -8.77 -15.99 -6.49
C ARG A 210 -9.26 -16.81 -7.69
N LEU A 211 -9.03 -16.36 -8.91
CA LEU A 211 -9.39 -17.12 -10.12
C LEU A 211 -8.46 -18.32 -10.37
N THR A 212 -7.22 -18.25 -9.89
CA THR A 212 -6.26 -19.36 -9.99
C THR A 212 -6.53 -20.43 -8.93
N HIS A 213 -6.96 -20.01 -7.74
CA HIS A 213 -7.23 -20.89 -6.59
C HIS A 213 -8.65 -20.64 -6.05
N PRO A 214 -9.70 -21.01 -6.82
CA PRO A 214 -11.07 -20.74 -6.41
C PRO A 214 -11.43 -21.53 -5.18
N ASP A 215 -12.11 -20.89 -4.23
CA ASP A 215 -12.74 -21.49 -3.06
C ASP A 215 -13.94 -20.64 -2.63
N GLN A 216 -14.65 -21.07 -1.60
CA GLN A 216 -15.87 -20.40 -1.11
C GLN A 216 -15.58 -19.39 0.02
N LYS A 217 -14.31 -19.04 0.26
CA LYS A 217 -13.96 -18.03 1.26
C LYS A 217 -14.32 -16.62 0.79
N ARG A 218 -14.76 -15.81 1.72
CA ARG A 218 -14.92 -14.37 1.50
C ARG A 218 -13.57 -13.72 1.24
N VAL A 219 -13.58 -12.63 0.52
CA VAL A 219 -12.40 -11.80 0.25
C VAL A 219 -12.57 -10.48 0.99
N LEU A 220 -11.71 -10.22 1.96
CA LEU A 220 -11.67 -8.95 2.67
C LEU A 220 -10.39 -8.21 2.28
N PHE A 221 -10.53 -7.01 1.74
CA PHE A 221 -9.40 -6.12 1.48
C PHE A 221 -9.41 -4.99 2.51
N LEU A 222 -8.42 -4.97 3.39
CA LEU A 222 -8.23 -3.93 4.38
C LEU A 222 -7.24 -2.90 3.85
N TYR A 223 -7.67 -1.64 3.77
CA TYR A 223 -6.79 -0.50 3.55
C TYR A 223 -6.58 0.20 4.89
N LEU A 224 -5.42 -0.07 5.49
CA LEU A 224 -5.04 0.45 6.80
C LEU A 224 -4.34 1.80 6.62
N LEU A 225 -4.98 2.87 7.04
CA LEU A 225 -4.45 4.22 6.97
C LEU A 225 -4.11 4.73 8.38
N TYR A 226 -2.90 5.25 8.57
CA TYR A 226 -2.55 5.86 9.86
C TYR A 226 -3.42 7.10 10.10
N ASN A 227 -4.16 7.10 11.21
CA ASN A 227 -5.00 8.22 11.62
C ASN A 227 -4.16 9.23 12.43
N PRO A 228 -3.94 10.45 11.92
CA PRO A 228 -3.09 11.44 12.55
C PRO A 228 -3.78 12.28 13.64
N THR A 229 -5.03 11.99 13.98
CA THR A 229 -5.82 12.86 14.88
C THR A 229 -5.24 12.97 16.30
N GLU A 230 -4.43 12.01 16.73
CA GLU A 230 -3.77 12.02 18.04
C GLU A 230 -2.37 12.65 18.00
N LEU A 231 -1.88 13.02 16.82
CA LEU A 231 -0.60 13.69 16.68
C LEU A 231 -0.73 15.19 16.97
N HIS A 232 0.30 15.74 17.59
CA HIS A 232 0.43 17.18 17.82
C HIS A 232 1.41 17.74 16.79
N PHE A 233 0.95 18.71 16.02
CA PHE A 233 1.76 19.36 15.00
C PHE A 233 2.08 20.78 15.41
N GLU A 234 3.29 21.22 15.11
CA GLU A 234 3.70 22.62 15.26
C GLU A 234 3.34 23.41 13.99
N ASP A 235 3.26 24.72 14.10
CA ASP A 235 3.18 25.70 12.97
C ASP A 235 2.01 25.53 11.99
N GLY A 236 0.82 25.16 12.47
CA GLY A 236 -0.40 25.15 11.62
C GLY A 236 -0.47 24.00 10.63
N ALA A 237 0.45 23.04 10.65
CA ALA A 237 0.44 21.88 9.77
C ALA A 237 -0.72 20.90 10.04
N GLN A 238 -1.36 21.01 11.21
CA GLN A 238 -2.42 20.09 11.64
C GLN A 238 -3.63 20.12 10.71
N GLU A 239 -4.11 21.30 10.33
CA GLU A 239 -5.29 21.44 9.48
C GLU A 239 -5.04 20.84 8.09
N GLU A 240 -3.87 21.09 7.52
CA GLU A 240 -3.49 20.57 6.21
C GLU A 240 -3.32 19.04 6.22
N ILE A 241 -2.67 18.48 7.25
CA ILE A 241 -2.50 17.02 7.40
C ILE A 241 -3.85 16.31 7.60
N LEU A 242 -4.72 16.85 8.46
CA LEU A 242 -6.06 16.31 8.66
C LEU A 242 -6.92 16.46 7.40
N GLY A 243 -6.76 17.56 6.64
CA GLY A 243 -7.41 17.76 5.35
C GLY A 243 -7.04 16.66 4.36
N ILE A 244 -5.75 16.36 4.17
CA ILE A 244 -5.26 15.29 3.30
C ILE A 244 -5.75 13.91 3.77
N TYR A 245 -5.73 13.64 5.07
CA TYR A 245 -6.26 12.39 5.63
C TYR A 245 -7.74 12.21 5.28
N ASN A 246 -8.56 13.23 5.52
CA ASN A 246 -9.98 13.20 5.21
C ASN A 246 -10.25 13.06 3.70
N GLU A 247 -9.49 13.77 2.86
CA GLU A 247 -9.56 13.64 1.40
C GLU A 247 -9.23 12.22 0.96
N THR A 248 -8.18 11.61 1.53
CA THR A 248 -7.80 10.22 1.25
C THR A 248 -8.93 9.25 1.58
N CYS A 249 -9.56 9.41 2.76
CA CYS A 249 -10.68 8.58 3.16
C CYS A 249 -11.89 8.75 2.23
N GLN A 250 -12.26 9.98 1.90
CA GLN A 250 -13.38 10.29 1.01
C GLN A 250 -13.13 9.75 -0.40
N THR A 251 -11.91 9.90 -0.91
CA THR A 251 -11.52 9.41 -2.23
C THR A 251 -11.59 7.90 -2.30
N ALA A 252 -11.10 7.19 -1.27
CA ALA A 252 -11.16 5.74 -1.19
C ALA A 252 -12.62 5.22 -1.24
N VAL A 253 -13.51 5.88 -0.51
CA VAL A 253 -14.95 5.54 -0.51
C VAL A 253 -15.59 5.87 -1.86
N ALA A 254 -15.20 6.98 -2.49
CA ALA A 254 -15.79 7.45 -3.73
C ALA A 254 -15.51 6.53 -4.92
N TYR A 255 -14.40 5.79 -4.92
CA TYR A 255 -14.07 4.84 -6.01
C TYR A 255 -14.93 3.59 -6.05
N ASP A 256 -15.71 3.30 -5.02
CA ASP A 256 -16.50 2.05 -4.94
C ASP A 256 -15.67 0.80 -5.33
N PHE A 257 -14.68 0.48 -4.53
CA PHE A 257 -13.75 -0.63 -4.81
C PHE A 257 -14.43 -2.01 -4.90
N ARG A 258 -15.63 -2.16 -4.34
CA ARG A 258 -16.42 -3.39 -4.49
C ARG A 258 -16.87 -3.57 -5.94
N VAL A 259 -17.42 -2.52 -6.55
CA VAL A 259 -17.81 -2.51 -7.97
C VAL A 259 -16.57 -2.63 -8.85
N MET A 260 -15.52 -1.87 -8.55
CA MET A 260 -14.24 -1.92 -9.29
C MET A 260 -13.66 -3.33 -9.30
N PHE A 261 -13.63 -4.02 -8.15
CA PHE A 261 -13.13 -5.39 -8.07
C PHE A 261 -13.93 -6.36 -8.93
N GLY A 262 -15.27 -6.24 -8.94
CA GLY A 262 -16.13 -7.02 -9.83
C GLY A 262 -15.75 -6.86 -11.31
N HIS A 263 -15.50 -5.64 -11.76
CA HIS A 263 -15.02 -5.39 -13.13
C HIS A 263 -13.61 -5.92 -13.38
N ILE A 264 -12.71 -5.82 -12.39
CA ILE A 264 -11.36 -6.38 -12.48
C ILE A 264 -11.41 -7.90 -12.61
N VAL A 265 -12.27 -8.60 -11.86
CA VAL A 265 -12.47 -10.05 -11.98
C VAL A 265 -12.92 -10.41 -13.41
N ASP A 266 -13.88 -9.67 -13.98
CA ASP A 266 -14.34 -9.88 -15.37
C ASP A 266 -13.20 -9.64 -16.38
N PHE A 267 -12.42 -8.57 -16.19
CA PHE A 267 -11.26 -8.28 -17.04
C PHE A 267 -10.23 -9.41 -16.99
N VAL A 268 -9.83 -9.85 -15.80
CA VAL A 268 -8.84 -10.91 -15.58
C VAL A 268 -9.33 -12.21 -16.21
N GLY A 269 -10.60 -12.59 -16.02
CA GLY A 269 -11.22 -13.76 -16.64
C GLY A 269 -11.30 -13.70 -18.16
N SER A 270 -11.34 -12.49 -18.74
CA SER A 270 -11.38 -12.32 -20.21
C SER A 270 -10.03 -12.50 -20.90
N ILE A 271 -8.92 -12.22 -20.23
CA ILE A 271 -7.57 -12.25 -20.82
C ILE A 271 -6.82 -13.56 -20.59
N LYS A 272 -7.24 -14.35 -19.63
CA LYS A 272 -6.64 -15.66 -19.32
C LYS A 272 -7.73 -16.66 -18.97
N LYS A 273 -7.62 -17.88 -19.49
CA LYS A 273 -8.48 -18.99 -19.08
C LYS A 273 -8.03 -19.49 -17.70
N PHE A 274 -8.97 -19.58 -16.79
CA PHE A 274 -8.82 -20.15 -15.46
C PHE A 274 -9.71 -21.40 -15.35
N ASP A 275 -9.44 -22.22 -14.36
CA ASP A 275 -10.27 -23.39 -14.03
C ASP A 275 -11.52 -23.00 -13.21
N ALA A 276 -11.65 -21.73 -12.82
CA ALA A 276 -12.79 -21.19 -12.11
C ALA A 276 -14.09 -21.31 -12.94
N THR A 277 -15.13 -21.83 -12.32
CA THR A 277 -16.47 -21.93 -12.91
C THR A 277 -17.16 -20.57 -12.93
N LYS A 278 -18.31 -20.48 -13.59
CA LYS A 278 -19.13 -19.26 -13.55
C LYS A 278 -19.63 -18.97 -12.14
N GLU A 279 -19.95 -20.00 -11.39
CA GLU A 279 -20.37 -19.94 -9.99
C GLU A 279 -19.24 -19.40 -9.09
N ASP A 280 -18.00 -19.88 -9.30
CA ASP A 280 -16.82 -19.37 -8.58
C ASP A 280 -16.58 -17.90 -8.88
N ILE A 281 -16.64 -17.51 -10.16
CA ILE A 281 -16.49 -16.10 -10.56
C ILE A 281 -17.55 -15.23 -9.89
N GLN A 282 -18.81 -15.67 -9.89
CA GLN A 282 -19.87 -14.90 -9.25
C GLN A 282 -19.71 -14.85 -7.73
N HIS A 283 -19.28 -15.96 -7.11
CA HIS A 283 -18.98 -16.00 -5.68
C HIS A 283 -17.85 -15.04 -5.33
N ILE A 284 -16.73 -15.06 -6.05
CA ILE A 284 -15.59 -14.15 -5.83
C ILE A 284 -16.03 -12.68 -5.89
N LYS A 285 -16.86 -12.32 -6.87
CA LYS A 285 -17.39 -10.95 -7.02
C LYS A 285 -18.30 -10.54 -5.86
N ASN A 286 -19.18 -11.44 -5.44
CA ASN A 286 -20.19 -11.16 -4.40
C ASN A 286 -19.60 -11.19 -2.98
N SER A 287 -18.53 -11.95 -2.77
CA SER A 287 -17.91 -12.15 -1.46
C SER A 287 -16.80 -11.13 -1.15
N PHE A 288 -16.51 -10.21 -2.06
CA PHE A 288 -15.49 -9.18 -1.85
C PHE A 288 -16.04 -8.02 -1.02
N ASP A 289 -15.30 -7.68 0.02
CA ASP A 289 -15.50 -6.48 0.80
C ASP A 289 -14.22 -5.64 0.85
N PHE A 290 -14.37 -4.33 0.70
CA PHE A 290 -13.31 -3.35 0.92
C PHE A 290 -13.61 -2.59 2.22
N VAL A 291 -12.63 -2.52 3.09
CA VAL A 291 -12.74 -1.80 4.35
C VAL A 291 -11.56 -0.84 4.51
N LEU A 292 -11.88 0.43 4.71
CA LEU A 292 -10.94 1.43 5.18
C LEU A 292 -10.94 1.41 6.71
N CYS A 293 -9.78 1.19 7.32
CA CYS A 293 -9.60 1.18 8.77
C CYS A 293 -8.35 1.97 9.17
N ASP A 294 -8.22 2.24 10.43
CA ASP A 294 -7.04 2.88 11.03
C ASP A 294 -6.38 1.98 12.08
N GLN A 295 -5.28 2.44 12.70
CA GLN A 295 -4.54 1.69 13.70
C GLN A 295 -5.37 1.33 14.95
N HIS A 296 -6.48 2.03 15.21
CA HIS A 296 -7.33 1.79 16.36
C HIS A 296 -8.40 0.73 16.07
N THR A 297 -8.96 0.76 14.86
CA THR A 297 -10.06 -0.11 14.43
C THR A 297 -9.59 -1.38 13.68
N TYR A 298 -8.34 -1.42 13.25
CA TYR A 298 -7.77 -2.50 12.44
C TYR A 298 -8.05 -3.90 12.99
N LYS A 299 -7.90 -4.10 14.31
CA LYS A 299 -8.07 -5.42 14.93
C LYS A 299 -9.49 -5.94 14.89
N ASP A 300 -10.48 -5.05 14.78
CA ASP A 300 -11.89 -5.43 14.75
C ASP A 300 -12.26 -6.20 13.46
N TYR A 301 -11.41 -6.08 12.43
CA TYR A 301 -11.60 -6.73 11.14
C TYR A 301 -10.77 -8.01 10.95
N LEU A 302 -9.87 -8.32 11.89
CA LEU A 302 -9.07 -9.54 11.84
C LEU A 302 -9.83 -10.67 12.51
N VAL A 303 -10.58 -11.41 11.72
CA VAL A 303 -11.33 -12.58 12.19
C VAL A 303 -10.40 -13.79 12.16
N GLU A 304 -10.16 -14.37 13.31
CA GLU A 304 -9.45 -15.65 13.44
C GLU A 304 -10.31 -16.84 12.93
#